data_2ba2d9cdadbdb749c82aa8ec578cb3fb
#
_entry.id   2ba2d9cdadbdb749c82aa8ec578cb3fb
#
_cell.length_a   1.000
_cell.length_b   1.000
_cell.length_c   1.000
_cell.angle_alpha   90.00
_cell.angle_beta   90.00
_cell.angle_gamma   90.00
#
_symmetry.space_group_name_H-M   'P 1'
#
loop_
_entity.id
_entity.type
_entity.pdbx_description
1 polymer ?
#
loop_
_entity_poly.entity_id
_entity_poly.type
_entity_poly.pdbx_seq_one_letter_code
_entity_poly.pdbx_strand_id
1 'polypeptide(L)'
;MPFSESVADAPSAVEAGYALSTRNVRIYLAYRVLTLAIIDRAIFVIFLMHKGFDAYQIGILQGVFFLANIVTEVPAGMFGDAFGRKRSVLLGLVAYCAYALGVIASDDFVPFVCLYALLGVALALVYGSDTALLYDSLVVDGRVAHFNRVQLRANALGLISGAFAVLAGGLLQKVSWNAVYAAYFAIYAAALGAWCLAIEPPEASAELSAGRKDVTKELFAFIRGHWRSVALPILGFTVFAACTTPFFTFSQALFKENGFSVEHITWFFFAAQMLIGFVYLVMQRTMSFLGFYPVVLASTLLTAIVLAAMFFNVAAVDFTGFFLVMIINPIVTVVANEYFNKRLPSRIRASFLSLIGLCMSLTIAVMYFLYSYLAQYLAIYKVMASTSLIAACACAIFVVARCVDTKEQA
;
A
#
# COMPACT_ATOMS: atom_id res chain seq x y z
N MET A 1 53.60 -27.27 -34.96
CA MET A 1 52.79 -27.02 -33.75
C MET A 1 51.83 -25.87 -34.05
N PRO A 2 50.53 -26.09 -34.18
CA PRO A 2 49.58 -24.97 -34.23
C PRO A 2 49.01 -24.74 -32.84
N PHE A 3 49.05 -23.50 -32.41
CA PHE A 3 48.36 -23.02 -31.21
C PHE A 3 46.85 -23.15 -31.41
N SER A 4 46.18 -23.95 -30.60
CA SER A 4 44.73 -23.93 -30.45
C SER A 4 44.37 -22.81 -29.49
N GLU A 5 43.92 -21.67 -30.03
CA GLU A 5 43.19 -20.68 -29.27
C GLU A 5 41.87 -21.32 -28.82
N SER A 6 41.72 -21.49 -27.50
CA SER A 6 40.42 -21.83 -26.89
C SER A 6 39.48 -20.63 -27.02
N VAL A 7 38.57 -20.69 -27.98
CA VAL A 7 37.41 -19.80 -28.02
C VAL A 7 36.64 -20.10 -26.75
N ALA A 8 36.73 -19.17 -25.80
CA ALA A 8 35.83 -19.17 -24.62
C ALA A 8 34.40 -19.05 -25.15
N ASP A 9 33.63 -20.12 -25.07
CA ASP A 9 32.25 -20.13 -25.49
C ASP A 9 31.48 -19.01 -24.73
N ALA A 10 31.00 -18.01 -25.48
CA ALA A 10 30.07 -17.05 -24.95
C ALA A 10 28.82 -17.83 -24.44
N PRO A 11 28.34 -17.56 -23.22
CA PRO A 11 27.19 -18.27 -22.68
C PRO A 11 26.01 -18.19 -23.66
N SER A 12 25.33 -19.32 -23.86
CA SER A 12 24.18 -19.39 -24.75
C SER A 12 23.14 -18.36 -24.31
N ALA A 13 22.36 -17.82 -25.25
CA ALA A 13 21.33 -16.81 -24.94
C ALA A 13 20.37 -17.28 -23.82
N VAL A 14 20.15 -18.60 -23.71
CA VAL A 14 19.38 -19.25 -22.66
C VAL A 14 20.09 -19.18 -21.30
N GLU A 15 21.41 -19.41 -21.25
CA GLU A 15 22.19 -19.31 -20.00
C GLU A 15 22.34 -17.86 -19.54
N ALA A 16 22.51 -16.91 -20.46
CA ALA A 16 22.53 -15.47 -20.16
C ALA A 16 21.16 -14.98 -19.65
N GLY A 17 20.06 -15.47 -20.23
CA GLY A 17 18.70 -15.19 -19.78
C GLY A 17 18.44 -15.75 -18.39
N TYR A 18 18.81 -17.00 -18.12
CA TYR A 18 18.66 -17.64 -16.80
C TYR A 18 19.41 -16.89 -15.69
N ALA A 19 20.55 -16.30 -15.99
CA ALA A 19 21.30 -15.45 -15.08
C ALA A 19 20.58 -14.11 -14.78
N LEU A 20 19.86 -13.55 -15.76
CA LEU A 20 19.14 -12.28 -15.63
C LEU A 20 18.00 -12.36 -14.62
N SER A 21 17.04 -13.30 -14.78
CA SER A 21 15.92 -13.42 -13.85
C SER A 21 16.37 -13.79 -12.44
N THR A 22 17.36 -14.66 -12.31
CA THR A 22 17.88 -15.06 -11.00
C THR A 22 18.50 -13.87 -10.27
N ARG A 23 19.23 -13.01 -10.98
CA ARG A 23 19.80 -11.77 -10.42
C ARG A 23 18.70 -10.79 -10.03
N ASN A 24 17.78 -10.46 -10.94
CA ASN A 24 16.71 -9.50 -10.68
C ASN A 24 15.75 -9.97 -9.58
N VAL A 25 15.46 -11.27 -9.47
CA VAL A 25 14.68 -11.84 -8.36
C VAL A 25 15.36 -11.61 -7.02
N ARG A 26 16.67 -11.86 -6.90
CA ARG A 26 17.42 -11.61 -5.65
C ARG A 26 17.40 -10.13 -5.27
N ILE A 27 17.64 -9.25 -6.24
CA ILE A 27 17.61 -7.80 -6.04
C ILE A 27 16.20 -7.35 -5.63
N TYR A 28 15.17 -7.83 -6.30
CA TYR A 28 13.78 -7.53 -5.97
C TYR A 28 13.42 -7.94 -4.54
N LEU A 29 13.84 -9.14 -4.09
CA LEU A 29 13.60 -9.60 -2.72
C LEU A 29 14.31 -8.69 -1.70
N ALA A 30 15.59 -8.35 -1.92
CA ALA A 30 16.35 -7.47 -1.05
C ALA A 30 15.73 -6.05 -1.00
N TYR A 31 15.39 -5.50 -2.16
CA TYR A 31 14.71 -4.22 -2.30
C TYR A 31 13.36 -4.21 -1.56
N ARG A 32 12.53 -5.24 -1.71
CA ARG A 32 11.22 -5.33 -1.02
C ARG A 32 11.36 -5.43 0.49
N VAL A 33 12.35 -6.14 1.01
CA VAL A 33 12.67 -6.18 2.43
C VAL A 33 13.02 -4.78 2.94
N LEU A 34 13.84 -4.02 2.21
CA LEU A 34 14.25 -2.68 2.58
C LEU A 34 13.09 -1.67 2.48
N THR A 35 12.36 -1.64 1.38
CA THR A 35 11.29 -0.64 1.16
C THR A 35 10.04 -0.88 2.00
N LEU A 36 9.79 -2.10 2.47
CA LEU A 36 8.73 -2.41 3.41
C LEU A 36 9.13 -2.26 4.88
N ALA A 37 10.44 -2.05 5.16
CA ALA A 37 10.97 -1.69 6.47
C ALA A 37 10.73 -0.20 6.78
N ILE A 38 9.45 0.21 6.84
CA ILE A 38 9.04 1.60 7.12
C ILE A 38 9.20 1.86 8.61
N ILE A 39 10.34 2.43 8.98
CA ILE A 39 10.81 2.54 10.36
C ILE A 39 9.96 3.50 11.22
N ASP A 40 9.37 4.53 10.61
CA ASP A 40 8.54 5.54 11.27
C ASP A 40 7.04 5.19 11.29
N ARG A 41 6.63 4.06 10.69
CA ARG A 41 5.22 3.69 10.46
C ARG A 41 4.32 3.78 11.70
N ALA A 42 4.83 3.47 12.88
CA ALA A 42 4.07 3.50 14.14
C ALA A 42 4.19 4.81 14.90
N ILE A 43 5.07 5.71 14.46
CA ILE A 43 5.47 6.89 15.26
C ILE A 43 5.48 8.20 14.47
N PHE A 44 5.19 8.18 13.16
CA PHE A 44 5.28 9.39 12.33
C PHE A 44 4.25 10.47 12.75
N VAL A 45 3.06 10.08 13.20
CA VAL A 45 2.08 11.04 13.73
C VAL A 45 2.58 11.67 15.02
N ILE A 46 3.16 10.86 15.92
CA ILE A 46 3.74 11.34 17.18
C ILE A 46 4.93 12.27 16.90
N PHE A 47 5.72 11.96 15.86
CA PHE A 47 6.79 12.86 15.41
C PHE A 47 6.25 14.20 14.91
N LEU A 48 5.19 14.19 14.10
CA LEU A 48 4.56 15.43 13.62
C LEU A 48 3.98 16.25 14.78
N MET A 49 3.34 15.59 15.75
CA MET A 49 2.88 16.24 16.98
C MET A 49 4.06 16.83 17.79
N HIS A 50 5.21 16.14 17.82
CA HIS A 50 6.44 16.66 18.47
C HIS A 50 6.99 17.89 17.76
N LYS A 51 6.84 17.98 16.43
CA LYS A 51 7.15 19.18 15.62
C LYS A 51 6.15 20.32 15.84
N GLY A 52 5.09 20.11 16.64
CA GLY A 52 4.06 21.10 16.94
C GLY A 52 2.87 21.10 15.97
N PHE A 53 2.78 20.12 15.07
CA PHE A 53 1.65 20.03 14.15
C PHE A 53 0.43 19.43 14.86
N ASP A 54 -0.71 20.06 14.69
CA ASP A 54 -1.98 19.58 15.19
C ASP A 54 -2.62 18.52 14.27
N ALA A 55 -3.72 17.92 14.72
CA ALA A 55 -4.42 16.89 13.97
C ALA A 55 -4.95 17.40 12.61
N TYR A 56 -5.31 18.70 12.52
CA TYR A 56 -5.72 19.34 11.28
C TYR A 56 -4.58 19.35 10.26
N GLN A 57 -3.40 19.80 10.66
CA GLN A 57 -2.20 19.85 9.83
C GLN A 57 -1.75 18.45 9.40
N ILE A 58 -1.77 17.48 10.33
CA ILE A 58 -1.43 16.08 10.05
C ILE A 58 -2.38 15.49 9.00
N GLY A 59 -3.67 15.75 9.12
CA GLY A 59 -4.66 15.31 8.14
C GLY A 59 -4.44 15.92 6.75
N ILE A 60 -4.06 17.22 6.67
CA ILE A 60 -3.69 17.87 5.40
C ILE A 60 -2.47 17.18 4.78
N LEU A 61 -1.41 16.93 5.55
CA LEU A 61 -0.20 16.27 5.05
C LEU A 61 -0.53 14.92 4.43
N GLN A 62 -1.33 14.09 5.11
CA GLN A 62 -1.76 12.79 4.59
C GLN A 62 -2.65 12.93 3.35
N GLY A 63 -3.59 13.89 3.35
CA GLY A 63 -4.42 14.17 2.18
C GLY A 63 -3.59 14.57 0.96
N VAL A 64 -2.59 15.45 1.14
CA VAL A 64 -1.64 15.87 0.10
C VAL A 64 -0.82 14.69 -0.43
N PHE A 65 -0.35 13.80 0.44
CA PHE A 65 0.36 12.58 0.05
C PHE A 65 -0.48 11.72 -0.90
N PHE A 66 -1.73 11.39 -0.54
CA PHE A 66 -2.61 10.59 -1.40
C PHE A 66 -3.00 11.33 -2.67
N LEU A 67 -3.26 12.63 -2.61
CA LEU A 67 -3.58 13.44 -3.78
C LEU A 67 -2.42 13.49 -4.78
N ALA A 68 -1.19 13.73 -4.29
CA ALA A 68 0.01 13.72 -5.12
C ALA A 68 0.25 12.34 -5.75
N ASN A 69 0.03 11.26 -5.00
CA ASN A 69 0.10 9.91 -5.52
C ASN A 69 -0.88 9.70 -6.69
N ILE A 70 -2.16 10.06 -6.53
CA ILE A 70 -3.20 9.90 -7.57
C ILE A 70 -2.83 10.69 -8.83
N VAL A 71 -2.47 11.96 -8.67
CA VAL A 71 -2.16 12.86 -9.81
C VAL A 71 -0.95 12.35 -10.58
N THR A 72 0.02 11.75 -9.91
CA THR A 72 1.27 11.29 -10.51
C THR A 72 1.25 9.83 -10.94
N GLU A 73 0.29 9.00 -10.53
CA GLU A 73 0.27 7.56 -10.85
C GLU A 73 0.27 7.29 -12.36
N VAL A 74 -0.58 7.99 -13.13
CA VAL A 74 -0.64 7.83 -14.59
C VAL A 74 0.62 8.38 -15.26
N PRO A 75 1.08 9.61 -14.98
CA PRO A 75 2.35 10.12 -15.51
C PRO A 75 3.56 9.24 -15.15
N ALA A 76 3.64 8.72 -13.93
CA ALA A 76 4.72 7.83 -13.48
C ALA A 76 4.72 6.50 -14.24
N GLY A 77 3.55 5.92 -14.48
CA GLY A 77 3.42 4.74 -15.32
C GLY A 77 3.90 4.99 -16.76
N MET A 78 3.47 6.11 -17.37
CA MET A 78 3.95 6.51 -18.70
C MET A 78 5.46 6.76 -18.74
N PHE A 79 6.02 7.36 -17.68
CA PHE A 79 7.46 7.56 -17.54
C PHE A 79 8.21 6.22 -17.50
N GLY A 80 7.74 5.26 -16.68
CA GLY A 80 8.32 3.92 -16.61
C GLY A 80 8.28 3.17 -17.94
N ASP A 81 7.19 3.32 -18.70
CA ASP A 81 7.06 2.71 -20.03
C ASP A 81 7.98 3.39 -21.08
N ALA A 82 8.17 4.72 -21.00
CA ALA A 82 8.96 5.47 -21.99
C ALA A 82 10.47 5.47 -21.73
N PHE A 83 10.85 5.57 -20.45
CA PHE A 83 12.26 5.74 -20.04
C PHE A 83 12.87 4.53 -19.35
N GLY A 84 12.07 3.49 -19.14
CA GLY A 84 12.47 2.24 -18.47
C GLY A 84 12.04 2.18 -17.01
N ARG A 85 11.60 0.99 -16.61
CA ARG A 85 11.04 0.73 -15.27
C ARG A 85 12.09 0.83 -14.18
N LYS A 86 13.33 0.43 -14.45
CA LYS A 86 14.46 0.61 -13.53
C LYS A 86 14.66 2.07 -13.17
N ARG A 87 14.62 2.99 -14.16
CA ARG A 87 14.82 4.43 -13.93
C ARG A 87 13.69 5.03 -13.13
N SER A 88 12.45 4.61 -13.36
CA SER A 88 11.29 5.05 -12.58
C SER A 88 11.47 4.73 -11.09
N VAL A 89 11.82 3.49 -10.76
CA VAL A 89 12.06 3.09 -9.37
C VAL A 89 13.27 3.82 -8.76
N LEU A 90 14.36 4.00 -9.51
CA LEU A 90 15.52 4.77 -9.03
C LEU A 90 15.14 6.20 -8.65
N LEU A 91 14.38 6.90 -9.49
CA LEU A 91 13.90 8.26 -9.19
C LEU A 91 13.00 8.29 -7.96
N GLY A 92 12.11 7.32 -7.82
CA GLY A 92 11.27 7.19 -6.63
C GLY A 92 12.09 6.98 -5.35
N LEU A 93 13.13 6.13 -5.41
CA LEU A 93 14.03 5.90 -4.26
C LEU A 93 14.86 7.14 -3.91
N VAL A 94 15.31 7.91 -4.91
CA VAL A 94 15.96 9.21 -4.67
C VAL A 94 14.99 10.18 -4.00
N ALA A 95 13.71 10.21 -4.42
CA ALA A 95 12.70 11.04 -3.80
C ALA A 95 12.41 10.63 -2.34
N TYR A 96 12.40 9.33 -2.00
CA TYR A 96 12.34 8.85 -0.62
C TYR A 96 13.54 9.30 0.21
N CYS A 97 14.75 9.25 -0.34
CA CYS A 97 15.95 9.76 0.32
C CYS A 97 15.87 11.28 0.56
N ALA A 98 15.42 12.03 -0.45
CA ALA A 98 15.23 13.48 -0.34
C ALA A 98 14.16 13.84 0.70
N TYR A 99 13.06 13.08 0.76
CA TYR A 99 12.04 13.21 1.81
C TYR A 99 12.67 13.08 3.19
N ALA A 100 13.44 12.02 3.45
CA ALA A 100 14.06 11.78 4.76
C ALA A 100 15.00 12.93 5.18
N LEU A 101 15.83 13.42 4.28
CA LEU A 101 16.71 14.57 4.52
C LEU A 101 15.93 15.86 4.75
N GLY A 102 14.87 16.09 3.96
CA GLY A 102 14.00 17.25 4.12
C GLY A 102 13.28 17.28 5.46
N VAL A 103 12.83 16.12 5.95
CA VAL A 103 12.20 15.99 7.28
C VAL A 103 13.15 16.32 8.41
N ILE A 104 14.44 15.93 8.29
CA ILE A 104 15.47 16.30 9.27
C ILE A 104 15.75 17.81 9.24
N ALA A 105 15.75 18.42 8.06
CA ALA A 105 16.16 19.79 7.85
C ALA A 105 15.01 20.82 8.06
N SER A 106 13.77 20.38 8.24
CA SER A 106 12.59 21.27 8.27
C SER A 106 11.83 21.16 9.58
N ASP A 107 11.31 22.29 10.05
CA ASP A 107 10.42 22.37 11.23
C ASP A 107 9.07 23.00 10.88
N ASP A 108 8.97 23.73 9.76
CA ASP A 108 7.78 24.47 9.37
C ASP A 108 6.79 23.62 8.56
N PHE A 109 5.50 23.98 8.63
CA PHE A 109 4.42 23.24 7.98
C PHE A 109 4.51 23.23 6.44
N VAL A 110 4.81 24.37 5.82
CA VAL A 110 4.84 24.49 4.35
C VAL A 110 5.87 23.59 3.68
N PRO A 111 7.13 23.51 4.15
CA PRO A 111 8.08 22.49 3.69
C PRO A 111 7.56 21.06 3.85
N PHE A 112 6.88 20.74 4.96
CA PHE A 112 6.29 19.40 5.16
C PHE A 112 5.20 19.09 4.13
N VAL A 113 4.38 20.07 3.72
CA VAL A 113 3.42 19.88 2.61
C VAL A 113 4.14 19.46 1.32
N CYS A 114 5.25 20.14 0.99
CA CYS A 114 6.05 19.78 -0.18
C CYS A 114 6.69 18.38 -0.05
N LEU A 115 7.19 18.03 1.14
CA LEU A 115 7.80 16.73 1.43
C LEU A 115 6.77 15.59 1.34
N TYR A 116 5.55 15.79 1.82
CA TYR A 116 4.48 14.80 1.70
C TYR A 116 3.97 14.67 0.27
N ALA A 117 3.93 15.75 -0.50
CA ALA A 117 3.69 15.68 -1.94
C ALA A 117 4.80 14.89 -2.66
N LEU A 118 6.08 15.16 -2.33
CA LEU A 118 7.23 14.40 -2.86
C LEU A 118 7.14 12.91 -2.50
N LEU A 119 6.71 12.58 -1.27
CA LEU A 119 6.51 11.21 -0.82
C LEU A 119 5.43 10.50 -1.66
N GLY A 120 4.33 11.19 -2.00
CA GLY A 120 3.28 10.68 -2.89
C GLY A 120 3.79 10.43 -4.32
N VAL A 121 4.59 11.35 -4.87
CA VAL A 121 5.27 11.18 -6.17
C VAL A 121 6.23 9.99 -6.13
N ALA A 122 7.02 9.85 -5.05
CA ALA A 122 7.94 8.74 -4.88
C ALA A 122 7.23 7.39 -4.92
N LEU A 123 6.08 7.30 -4.22
CA LEU A 123 5.26 6.08 -4.22
C LEU A 123 4.75 5.75 -5.63
N ALA A 124 4.24 6.74 -6.37
CA ALA A 124 3.74 6.56 -7.73
C ALA A 124 4.82 6.07 -8.71
N LEU A 125 6.05 6.60 -8.61
CA LEU A 125 7.19 6.20 -9.45
C LEU A 125 7.64 4.76 -9.20
N VAL A 126 7.54 4.32 -7.96
CA VAL A 126 7.94 2.97 -7.53
C VAL A 126 6.84 1.95 -7.80
N TYR A 127 5.60 2.30 -7.44
CA TYR A 127 4.48 1.38 -7.47
C TYR A 127 4.15 0.92 -8.89
N GLY A 128 4.12 -0.38 -9.09
CA GLY A 128 3.88 -1.01 -10.39
C GLY A 128 5.14 -1.17 -11.24
N SER A 129 6.07 -0.20 -11.26
CA SER A 129 7.32 -0.29 -12.03
C SER A 129 8.25 -1.39 -11.49
N ASP A 130 8.34 -1.54 -10.17
CA ASP A 130 9.14 -2.58 -9.52
C ASP A 130 8.63 -4.00 -9.84
N THR A 131 7.33 -4.19 -9.71
CA THR A 131 6.64 -5.46 -9.98
C THR A 131 6.68 -5.82 -11.47
N ALA A 132 6.54 -4.81 -12.31
CA ALA A 132 6.56 -4.99 -13.75
C ALA A 132 7.97 -5.36 -14.25
N LEU A 133 9.05 -4.75 -13.71
CA LEU A 133 10.42 -5.14 -14.03
C LEU A 133 10.69 -6.60 -13.64
N LEU A 134 10.19 -7.05 -12.47
CA LEU A 134 10.27 -8.46 -12.06
C LEU A 134 9.54 -9.36 -13.06
N TYR A 135 8.32 -8.99 -13.46
CA TYR A 135 7.51 -9.77 -14.40
C TYR A 135 8.22 -9.92 -15.75
N ASP A 136 8.70 -8.82 -16.32
CA ASP A 136 9.40 -8.82 -17.61
C ASP A 136 10.69 -9.62 -17.56
N SER A 137 11.45 -9.55 -16.44
CA SER A 137 12.63 -10.37 -16.25
C SER A 137 12.32 -11.87 -16.30
N LEU A 138 11.16 -12.26 -15.75
CA LEU A 138 10.71 -13.66 -15.76
C LEU A 138 10.12 -14.08 -17.12
N VAL A 139 9.53 -13.13 -17.88
CA VAL A 139 9.05 -13.38 -19.25
C VAL A 139 10.22 -13.71 -20.17
N VAL A 140 11.28 -12.88 -20.14
CA VAL A 140 12.49 -13.09 -20.97
C VAL A 140 13.11 -14.47 -20.75
N ASP A 141 13.07 -14.99 -19.51
CA ASP A 141 13.63 -16.30 -19.17
C ASP A 141 12.63 -17.46 -19.28
N GLY A 142 11.38 -17.22 -19.73
CA GLY A 142 10.34 -18.25 -19.80
C GLY A 142 9.85 -18.76 -18.45
N ARG A 143 10.07 -18.00 -17.35
CA ARG A 143 9.83 -18.41 -15.95
C ARG A 143 8.65 -17.71 -15.30
N VAL A 144 7.68 -17.21 -16.06
CA VAL A 144 6.49 -16.46 -15.57
C VAL A 144 5.72 -17.23 -14.49
N ALA A 145 5.68 -18.56 -14.57
CA ALA A 145 5.03 -19.42 -13.57
C ALA A 145 5.58 -19.21 -12.14
N HIS A 146 6.80 -18.67 -11.99
CA HIS A 146 7.41 -18.40 -10.68
C HIS A 146 7.02 -17.02 -10.12
N PHE A 147 6.42 -16.13 -10.91
CA PHE A 147 6.10 -14.75 -10.52
C PHE A 147 5.33 -14.67 -9.20
N ASN A 148 4.20 -15.40 -9.10
CA ASN A 148 3.38 -15.40 -7.89
C ASN A 148 4.15 -15.90 -6.66
N ARG A 149 5.01 -16.91 -6.83
CA ARG A 149 5.83 -17.44 -5.73
C ARG A 149 6.86 -16.42 -5.24
N VAL A 150 7.50 -15.68 -6.16
CA VAL A 150 8.45 -14.61 -5.81
C VAL A 150 7.74 -13.47 -5.10
N GLN A 151 6.58 -13.04 -5.59
CA GLN A 151 5.78 -11.98 -4.96
C GLN A 151 5.32 -12.37 -3.55
N LEU A 152 4.82 -13.59 -3.35
CA LEU A 152 4.41 -14.08 -2.03
C LEU A 152 5.60 -14.08 -1.05
N ARG A 153 6.79 -14.53 -1.49
CA ARG A 153 8.00 -14.48 -0.67
C ARG A 153 8.41 -13.04 -0.34
N ALA A 154 8.40 -12.15 -1.32
CA ALA A 154 8.73 -10.74 -1.13
C ALA A 154 7.80 -10.07 -0.11
N ASN A 155 6.50 -10.31 -0.22
CA ASN A 155 5.51 -9.76 0.70
C ASN A 155 5.66 -10.35 2.12
N ALA A 156 5.90 -11.66 2.25
CA ALA A 156 6.12 -12.29 3.55
C ALA A 156 7.37 -11.74 4.26
N LEU A 157 8.50 -11.67 3.54
CA LEU A 157 9.74 -11.09 4.07
C LEU A 157 9.55 -9.60 4.41
N GLY A 158 8.83 -8.86 3.56
CA GLY A 158 8.51 -7.47 3.79
C GLY A 158 7.64 -7.22 5.02
N LEU A 159 6.63 -8.07 5.28
CA LEU A 159 5.82 -7.99 6.51
C LEU A 159 6.69 -8.19 7.76
N ILE A 160 7.58 -9.17 7.72
CA ILE A 160 8.50 -9.45 8.84
C ILE A 160 9.46 -8.25 9.03
N SER A 161 10.09 -7.77 7.96
CA SER A 161 11.01 -6.62 8.05
C SER A 161 10.29 -5.36 8.54
N GLY A 162 9.06 -5.12 8.07
CA GLY A 162 8.23 -3.99 8.50
C GLY A 162 7.89 -4.04 9.98
N ALA A 163 7.57 -5.22 10.52
CA ALA A 163 7.30 -5.37 11.93
C ALA A 163 8.55 -5.06 12.79
N PHE A 164 9.72 -5.60 12.43
CA PHE A 164 10.96 -5.29 13.14
C PHE A 164 11.41 -3.83 12.96
N ALA A 165 11.16 -3.25 11.78
CA ALA A 165 11.45 -1.83 11.54
C ALA A 165 10.62 -0.92 12.46
N VAL A 166 9.36 -1.23 12.70
CA VAL A 166 8.51 -0.52 13.67
C VAL A 166 9.14 -0.53 15.06
N LEU A 167 9.60 -1.67 15.54
CA LEU A 167 10.30 -1.75 16.85
C LEU A 167 11.60 -0.95 16.85
N ALA A 168 12.39 -1.06 15.79
CA ALA A 168 13.63 -0.30 15.65
C ALA A 168 13.37 1.21 15.68
N GLY A 169 12.29 1.68 15.03
CA GLY A 169 11.87 3.09 15.07
C GLY A 169 11.56 3.58 16.47
N GLY A 170 10.79 2.79 17.25
CA GLY A 170 10.49 3.12 18.64
C GLY A 170 11.73 3.15 19.55
N LEU A 171 12.72 2.29 19.30
CA LEU A 171 14.00 2.31 20.02
C LEU A 171 14.87 3.51 19.63
N LEU A 172 15.00 3.78 18.34
CA LEU A 172 15.78 4.92 17.83
C LEU A 172 15.19 6.27 18.26
N GLN A 173 13.86 6.36 18.37
CA GLN A 173 13.20 7.57 18.89
C GLN A 173 13.65 7.93 20.31
N LYS A 174 14.04 6.94 21.16
CA LYS A 174 14.60 7.21 22.49
C LYS A 174 15.95 7.95 22.42
N VAL A 175 16.68 7.77 21.32
CA VAL A 175 17.95 8.48 21.09
C VAL A 175 17.66 9.88 20.55
N SER A 176 16.98 9.97 19.42
CA SER A 176 16.48 11.22 18.83
C SER A 176 15.54 10.95 17.65
N TRP A 177 14.68 11.91 17.32
CA TRP A 177 13.88 11.88 16.10
C TRP A 177 14.73 11.90 14.82
N ASN A 178 15.84 12.64 14.85
CA ASN A 178 16.79 12.69 13.73
C ASN A 178 17.42 11.32 13.47
N ALA A 179 17.66 10.51 14.51
CA ALA A 179 18.18 9.14 14.34
C ALA A 179 17.18 8.23 13.61
N VAL A 180 15.87 8.41 13.84
CA VAL A 180 14.83 7.66 13.12
C VAL A 180 14.88 7.99 11.62
N TYR A 181 14.89 9.27 11.25
CA TYR A 181 14.91 9.69 9.84
C TYR A 181 16.27 9.50 9.17
N ALA A 182 17.38 9.52 9.92
CA ALA A 182 18.69 9.09 9.41
C ALA A 182 18.69 7.58 9.08
N ALA A 183 18.09 6.76 9.92
CA ALA A 183 17.91 5.34 9.63
C ALA A 183 16.95 5.10 8.46
N TYR A 184 15.86 5.89 8.35
CA TYR A 184 14.98 5.89 7.18
C TYR A 184 15.79 6.17 5.90
N PHE A 185 16.58 7.25 5.90
CA PHE A 185 17.48 7.57 4.78
C PHE A 185 18.42 6.41 4.43
N ALA A 186 19.09 5.84 5.45
CA ALA A 186 20.02 4.73 5.24
C ALA A 186 19.35 3.49 4.61
N ILE A 187 18.14 3.16 5.04
CA ILE A 187 17.34 2.04 4.49
C ILE A 187 17.02 2.30 3.02
N TYR A 188 16.52 3.49 2.67
CA TYR A 188 16.17 3.81 1.28
C TYR A 188 17.40 4.01 0.40
N ALA A 189 18.52 4.53 0.94
CA ALA A 189 19.81 4.58 0.25
C ALA A 189 20.36 3.17 -0.04
N ALA A 190 20.21 2.23 0.89
CA ALA A 190 20.56 0.83 0.66
C ALA A 190 19.66 0.18 -0.40
N ALA A 191 18.35 0.49 -0.39
CA ALA A 191 17.41 0.03 -1.41
C ALA A 191 17.78 0.61 -2.80
N LEU A 192 18.17 1.89 -2.87
CA LEU A 192 18.67 2.55 -4.07
C LEU A 192 19.92 1.84 -4.59
N GLY A 193 20.90 1.59 -3.72
CA GLY A 193 22.12 0.85 -4.06
C GLY A 193 21.83 -0.55 -4.58
N ALA A 194 20.92 -1.29 -3.92
CA ALA A 194 20.51 -2.60 -4.37
C ALA A 194 19.82 -2.54 -5.76
N TRP A 195 18.93 -1.54 -5.97
CA TRP A 195 18.21 -1.39 -7.22
C TRP A 195 19.11 -0.93 -8.38
N CYS A 196 20.17 -0.19 -8.13
CA CYS A 196 21.19 0.14 -9.14
C CYS A 196 21.76 -1.11 -9.81
N LEU A 197 21.86 -2.23 -9.08
CA LEU A 197 22.35 -3.51 -9.57
C LEU A 197 21.33 -4.27 -10.44
N ALA A 198 20.06 -3.88 -10.46
CA ALA A 198 19.05 -4.48 -11.32
C ALA A 198 19.39 -4.24 -12.80
N ILE A 199 18.98 -5.14 -13.64
CA ILE A 199 19.17 -5.04 -15.09
C ILE A 199 17.80 -4.80 -15.72
N GLU A 200 17.69 -3.76 -16.57
CA GLU A 200 16.48 -3.55 -17.36
C GLU A 200 16.37 -4.70 -18.38
N PRO A 201 15.29 -5.48 -18.41
CA PRO A 201 15.09 -6.51 -19.41
C PRO A 201 15.02 -5.86 -20.81
N PRO A 202 15.53 -6.53 -21.87
CA PRO A 202 15.31 -6.07 -23.21
C PRO A 202 13.82 -5.97 -23.50
N GLU A 203 13.40 -4.94 -24.21
CA GLU A 203 12.00 -4.57 -24.40
C GLU A 203 11.15 -5.75 -24.93
N ALA A 204 10.31 -6.31 -24.06
CA ALA A 204 9.12 -7.07 -24.45
C ALA A 204 7.95 -6.14 -24.86
N SER A 205 8.20 -4.82 -24.92
CA SER A 205 7.19 -3.76 -24.78
C SER A 205 6.56 -3.27 -26.08
N ALA A 206 7.12 -3.58 -27.25
CA ALA A 206 6.55 -3.06 -28.51
C ALA A 206 5.18 -3.69 -28.87
N GLU A 207 4.96 -4.96 -28.55
CA GLU A 207 3.65 -5.64 -28.80
C GLU A 207 2.61 -5.31 -27.73
N LEU A 208 3.02 -5.03 -26.48
CA LEU A 208 2.13 -4.69 -25.36
C LEU A 208 1.50 -3.29 -25.47
N SER A 209 2.21 -2.34 -26.07
CA SER A 209 1.71 -0.97 -26.25
C SER A 209 0.62 -0.84 -27.32
N ALA A 210 0.63 -1.67 -28.36
CA ALA A 210 -0.39 -1.67 -29.39
C ALA A 210 -1.78 -2.15 -28.88
N GLY A 211 -1.79 -3.05 -27.91
CA GLY A 211 -3.05 -3.58 -27.32
C GLY A 211 -3.71 -2.67 -26.28
N ARG A 212 -3.02 -1.63 -25.79
CA ARG A 212 -3.47 -0.82 -24.63
C ARG A 212 -4.75 0.00 -24.90
N LYS A 213 -4.91 0.55 -26.10
CA LYS A 213 -6.13 1.31 -26.49
C LYS A 213 -7.37 0.42 -26.53
N ASP A 214 -7.23 -0.83 -26.96
CA ASP A 214 -8.32 -1.79 -27.01
C ASP A 214 -8.71 -2.28 -25.62
N VAL A 215 -7.73 -2.49 -24.73
CA VAL A 215 -7.96 -2.85 -23.32
C VAL A 215 -8.75 -1.75 -22.59
N THR A 216 -8.43 -0.48 -22.82
CA THR A 216 -9.17 0.64 -22.21
C THR A 216 -10.62 0.69 -22.67
N LYS A 217 -10.88 0.51 -23.98
CA LYS A 217 -12.26 0.45 -24.52
C LYS A 217 -13.03 -0.75 -23.95
N GLU A 218 -12.39 -1.90 -23.88
CA GLU A 218 -12.97 -3.12 -23.32
C GLU A 218 -13.30 -2.95 -21.83
N LEU A 219 -12.42 -2.29 -21.08
CA LEU A 219 -12.65 -1.96 -19.67
C LEU A 219 -13.88 -1.07 -19.50
N PHE A 220 -13.99 0.01 -20.27
CA PHE A 220 -15.18 0.89 -20.21
C PHE A 220 -16.45 0.20 -20.64
N ALA A 221 -16.40 -0.64 -21.68
CA ALA A 221 -17.54 -1.44 -22.13
C ALA A 221 -17.98 -2.43 -21.04
N PHE A 222 -17.02 -3.10 -20.38
CA PHE A 222 -17.30 -4.01 -19.28
C PHE A 222 -17.96 -3.30 -18.10
N ILE A 223 -17.40 -2.16 -17.67
CA ILE A 223 -17.94 -1.35 -16.56
C ILE A 223 -19.37 -0.90 -16.92
N ARG A 224 -19.60 -0.43 -18.14
CA ARG A 224 -20.93 0.02 -18.58
C ARG A 224 -21.95 -1.11 -18.60
N GLY A 225 -21.55 -2.31 -19.02
CA GLY A 225 -22.42 -3.50 -19.07
C GLY A 225 -22.75 -4.09 -17.70
N HIS A 226 -21.82 -3.96 -16.74
CA HIS A 226 -21.94 -4.57 -15.42
C HIS A 226 -21.85 -3.53 -14.29
N TRP A 227 -22.25 -2.28 -14.56
CA TRP A 227 -21.99 -1.16 -13.66
C TRP A 227 -22.58 -1.35 -12.25
N ARG A 228 -23.73 -2.01 -12.12
CA ARG A 228 -24.38 -2.22 -10.82
C ARG A 228 -23.71 -3.33 -10.01
N SER A 229 -23.42 -4.46 -10.62
CA SER A 229 -22.81 -5.61 -9.97
C SER A 229 -21.30 -5.40 -9.69
N VAL A 230 -20.67 -4.43 -10.35
CA VAL A 230 -19.25 -4.13 -10.21
C VAL A 230 -19.01 -2.83 -9.42
N ALA A 231 -19.71 -1.74 -9.75
CA ALA A 231 -19.46 -0.43 -9.14
C ALA A 231 -19.88 -0.38 -7.65
N LEU A 232 -20.99 -1.01 -7.27
CA LEU A 232 -21.45 -1.03 -5.89
C LEU A 232 -20.48 -1.75 -4.95
N PRO A 233 -19.99 -2.98 -5.25
CA PRO A 233 -18.95 -3.62 -4.45
C PRO A 233 -17.66 -2.80 -4.36
N ILE A 234 -17.22 -2.14 -5.46
CA ILE A 234 -16.05 -1.26 -5.44
C ILE A 234 -16.31 -0.07 -4.50
N LEU A 235 -17.45 0.60 -4.64
CA LEU A 235 -17.80 1.74 -3.80
C LEU A 235 -17.84 1.35 -2.33
N GLY A 236 -18.47 0.21 -1.98
CA GLY A 236 -18.46 -0.30 -0.62
C GLY A 236 -17.04 -0.56 -0.09
N PHE A 237 -16.19 -1.16 -0.91
CA PHE A 237 -14.81 -1.47 -0.55
C PHE A 237 -13.94 -0.20 -0.40
N THR A 238 -14.07 0.77 -1.29
CA THR A 238 -13.31 2.04 -1.22
C THR A 238 -13.76 2.89 -0.03
N VAL A 239 -15.06 2.95 0.26
CA VAL A 239 -15.61 3.64 1.43
C VAL A 239 -15.14 2.98 2.73
N PHE A 240 -15.11 1.62 2.78
CA PHE A 240 -14.55 0.89 3.92
C PHE A 240 -13.06 1.19 4.12
N ALA A 241 -12.25 1.18 3.05
CA ALA A 241 -10.83 1.52 3.12
C ALA A 241 -10.60 2.96 3.58
N ALA A 242 -11.48 3.88 3.16
CA ALA A 242 -11.46 5.28 3.57
C ALA A 242 -11.72 5.47 5.08
N CYS A 243 -12.46 4.56 5.73
CA CYS A 243 -12.64 4.57 7.20
C CYS A 243 -11.40 4.03 7.91
N THR A 244 -10.85 2.93 7.43
CA THR A 244 -9.83 2.17 8.18
C THR A 244 -8.41 2.75 8.03
N THR A 245 -8.10 3.43 6.92
CA THR A 245 -6.76 4.00 6.70
C THR A 245 -6.48 5.22 7.60
N PRO A 246 -7.34 6.26 7.67
CA PRO A 246 -7.16 7.34 8.63
C PRO A 246 -7.24 6.87 10.08
N PHE A 247 -8.08 5.87 10.38
CA PHE A 247 -8.15 5.25 11.70
C PHE A 247 -6.76 4.73 12.14
N PHE A 248 -6.06 3.97 11.29
CA PHE A 248 -4.70 3.51 11.56
C PHE A 248 -3.74 4.67 11.87
N THR A 249 -3.82 5.76 11.11
CA THR A 249 -2.96 6.93 11.27
C THR A 249 -3.23 7.64 12.60
N PHE A 250 -4.49 8.00 12.84
CA PHE A 250 -4.86 8.78 14.03
C PHE A 250 -4.92 7.96 15.32
N SER A 251 -4.88 6.62 15.25
CA SER A 251 -4.71 5.78 16.45
C SER A 251 -3.42 6.08 17.20
N GLN A 252 -2.36 6.52 16.51
CA GLN A 252 -1.12 6.94 17.17
C GLN A 252 -1.33 8.16 18.06
N ALA A 253 -2.07 9.16 17.57
CA ALA A 253 -2.40 10.35 18.35
C ALA A 253 -3.35 10.01 19.49
N LEU A 254 -4.38 9.20 19.25
CA LEU A 254 -5.34 8.76 20.26
C LEU A 254 -4.64 8.03 21.42
N PHE A 255 -3.75 7.09 21.13
CA PHE A 255 -2.98 6.40 22.16
C PHE A 255 -2.06 7.35 22.92
N LYS A 256 -1.48 8.33 22.23
CA LYS A 256 -0.65 9.34 22.90
C LYS A 256 -1.48 10.23 23.83
N GLU A 257 -2.68 10.66 23.42
CA GLU A 257 -3.62 11.41 24.25
C GLU A 257 -4.12 10.60 25.46
N ASN A 258 -4.32 9.28 25.27
CA ASN A 258 -4.68 8.35 26.36
C ASN A 258 -3.50 8.04 27.32
N GLY A 259 -2.35 8.73 27.17
CA GLY A 259 -1.20 8.63 28.09
C GLY A 259 -0.25 7.46 27.81
N PHE A 260 -0.41 6.72 26.72
CA PHE A 260 0.54 5.67 26.38
C PHE A 260 1.89 6.25 25.94
N SER A 261 2.98 5.61 26.38
CA SER A 261 4.32 5.99 25.93
C SER A 261 4.52 5.59 24.45
N VAL A 262 5.48 6.25 23.77
CA VAL A 262 5.85 5.91 22.39
C VAL A 262 6.24 4.43 22.27
N GLU A 263 6.89 3.89 23.30
CA GLU A 263 7.28 2.49 23.37
C GLU A 263 6.07 1.56 23.37
N HIS A 264 5.05 1.81 24.21
CA HIS A 264 3.81 1.03 24.20
C HIS A 264 3.12 1.08 22.85
N ILE A 265 3.01 2.26 22.23
CA ILE A 265 2.40 2.43 20.91
C ILE A 265 3.16 1.61 19.87
N THR A 266 4.49 1.64 19.91
CA THR A 266 5.33 0.85 18.99
C THR A 266 5.07 -0.67 19.14
N TRP A 267 4.96 -1.17 20.38
CA TRP A 267 4.61 -2.57 20.62
C TRP A 267 3.21 -2.93 20.13
N PHE A 268 2.23 -2.01 20.26
CA PHE A 268 0.88 -2.23 19.73
C PHE A 268 0.88 -2.39 18.21
N PHE A 269 1.61 -1.51 17.52
CA PHE A 269 1.72 -1.59 16.07
C PHE A 269 2.53 -2.80 15.60
N PHE A 270 3.57 -3.19 16.33
CA PHE A 270 4.28 -4.46 16.08
C PHE A 270 3.35 -5.66 16.21
N ALA A 271 2.62 -5.75 17.31
CA ALA A 271 1.66 -6.83 17.55
C ALA A 271 0.57 -6.85 16.46
N ALA A 272 0.05 -5.68 16.05
CA ALA A 272 -0.90 -5.56 14.97
C ALA A 272 -0.33 -6.06 13.63
N GLN A 273 0.93 -5.73 13.29
CA GLN A 273 1.60 -6.24 12.10
C GLN A 273 1.76 -7.76 12.10
N MET A 274 2.13 -8.34 13.23
CA MET A 274 2.22 -9.80 13.39
C MET A 274 0.86 -10.45 13.22
N LEU A 275 -0.18 -9.86 13.81
CA LEU A 275 -1.55 -10.32 13.73
C LEU A 275 -2.09 -10.24 12.28
N ILE A 276 -1.82 -9.17 11.55
CA ILE A 276 -2.14 -9.02 10.13
C ILE A 276 -1.49 -10.14 9.32
N GLY A 277 -0.21 -10.41 9.54
CA GLY A 277 0.51 -11.51 8.90
C GLY A 277 -0.13 -12.87 9.16
N PHE A 278 -0.51 -13.13 10.42
CA PHE A 278 -1.21 -14.35 10.81
C PHE A 278 -2.59 -14.47 10.14
N VAL A 279 -3.36 -13.38 10.11
CA VAL A 279 -4.66 -13.34 9.42
C VAL A 279 -4.51 -13.69 7.93
N TYR A 280 -3.52 -13.13 7.24
CA TYR A 280 -3.26 -13.50 5.84
C TYR A 280 -2.99 -15.00 5.65
N LEU A 281 -2.21 -15.62 6.55
CA LEU A 281 -1.93 -17.07 6.49
C LEU A 281 -3.18 -17.91 6.71
N VAL A 282 -4.03 -17.53 7.68
CA VAL A 282 -5.29 -18.22 7.97
C VAL A 282 -6.25 -18.06 6.80
N MET A 283 -6.40 -16.85 6.28
CA MET A 283 -7.32 -16.55 5.18
C MET A 283 -6.97 -17.33 3.91
N GLN A 284 -5.70 -17.54 3.59
CA GLN A 284 -5.29 -18.37 2.46
C GLN A 284 -5.86 -19.80 2.52
N ARG A 285 -6.12 -20.32 3.73
CA ARG A 285 -6.64 -21.69 3.92
C ARG A 285 -8.18 -21.74 4.01
N THR A 286 -8.80 -20.67 4.45
CA THR A 286 -10.23 -20.63 4.79
C THR A 286 -11.10 -19.93 3.73
N MET A 287 -10.48 -19.24 2.77
CA MET A 287 -11.21 -18.43 1.78
C MET A 287 -12.23 -19.20 0.94
N SER A 288 -11.95 -20.46 0.61
CA SER A 288 -12.86 -21.28 -0.22
C SER A 288 -14.23 -21.52 0.43
N PHE A 289 -14.33 -21.33 1.75
CA PHE A 289 -15.57 -21.55 2.53
C PHE A 289 -16.31 -20.24 2.84
N LEU A 290 -15.70 -19.07 2.60
CA LEU A 290 -16.25 -17.78 2.96
C LEU A 290 -16.84 -17.08 1.74
N GLY A 291 -18.14 -16.77 1.81
CA GLY A 291 -18.80 -15.94 0.79
C GLY A 291 -18.41 -14.47 0.93
N PHE A 292 -18.31 -13.74 -0.18
CA PHE A 292 -17.96 -12.31 -0.19
C PHE A 292 -18.91 -11.48 0.69
N TYR A 293 -20.22 -11.51 0.38
CA TYR A 293 -21.19 -10.64 1.05
C TYR A 293 -21.33 -10.89 2.56
N PRO A 294 -21.41 -12.13 3.07
CA PRO A 294 -21.46 -12.35 4.52
C PRO A 294 -20.26 -11.75 5.25
N VAL A 295 -19.06 -11.91 4.69
CA VAL A 295 -17.83 -11.41 5.31
C VAL A 295 -17.79 -9.89 5.31
N VAL A 296 -18.02 -9.23 4.16
CA VAL A 296 -17.93 -7.76 4.09
C VAL A 296 -19.03 -7.08 4.90
N LEU A 297 -20.25 -7.66 4.97
CA LEU A 297 -21.35 -7.14 5.78
C LEU A 297 -21.05 -7.26 7.28
N ALA A 298 -20.63 -8.44 7.74
CA ALA A 298 -20.25 -8.62 9.14
C ALA A 298 -19.07 -7.72 9.53
N SER A 299 -18.06 -7.61 8.67
CA SER A 299 -16.87 -6.80 8.88
C SER A 299 -17.17 -5.31 8.95
N THR A 300 -17.96 -4.77 8.01
CA THR A 300 -18.32 -3.35 7.99
C THR A 300 -19.23 -2.98 9.14
N LEU A 301 -20.19 -3.84 9.48
CA LEU A 301 -21.05 -3.65 10.65
C LEU A 301 -20.25 -3.65 11.96
N LEU A 302 -19.36 -4.63 12.14
CA LEU A 302 -18.49 -4.69 13.32
C LEU A 302 -17.57 -3.47 13.40
N THR A 303 -17.00 -3.04 12.29
CA THR A 303 -16.19 -1.81 12.24
C THR A 303 -17.01 -0.59 12.64
N ALA A 304 -18.26 -0.46 12.16
CA ALA A 304 -19.14 0.64 12.53
C ALA A 304 -19.43 0.65 14.04
N ILE A 305 -19.70 -0.52 14.63
CA ILE A 305 -19.96 -0.67 16.07
C ILE A 305 -18.71 -0.29 16.88
N VAL A 306 -17.55 -0.80 16.49
CA VAL A 306 -16.27 -0.52 17.16
C VAL A 306 -15.93 0.97 17.12
N LEU A 307 -16.06 1.61 15.96
CA LEU A 307 -15.82 3.04 15.83
C LEU A 307 -16.83 3.87 16.63
N ALA A 308 -18.11 3.51 16.64
CA ALA A 308 -19.12 4.18 17.46
C ALA A 308 -18.81 4.06 18.96
N ALA A 309 -18.32 2.90 19.43
CA ALA A 309 -17.97 2.70 20.82
C ALA A 309 -16.81 3.61 21.29
N MET A 310 -15.94 4.04 20.40
CA MET A 310 -14.86 5.00 20.71
C MET A 310 -15.37 6.37 21.15
N PHE A 311 -16.65 6.69 20.89
CA PHE A 311 -17.28 7.92 21.40
C PHE A 311 -17.22 8.04 22.93
N PHE A 312 -17.19 6.90 23.63
CA PHE A 312 -17.10 6.88 25.10
C PHE A 312 -15.70 7.22 25.64
N ASN A 313 -14.69 7.30 24.79
CA ASN A 313 -13.30 7.65 25.14
C ASN A 313 -12.76 6.81 26.32
N VAL A 314 -12.90 5.50 26.20
CA VAL A 314 -12.41 4.54 27.20
C VAL A 314 -11.18 3.83 26.62
N ALA A 315 -10.03 3.98 27.26
CA ALA A 315 -8.76 3.44 26.75
C ALA A 315 -8.80 1.94 26.41
N ALA A 316 -9.53 1.14 27.18
CA ALA A 316 -9.70 -0.29 26.92
C ALA A 316 -10.53 -0.54 25.63
N VAL A 317 -11.54 0.30 25.36
CA VAL A 317 -12.35 0.23 24.13
C VAL A 317 -11.51 0.64 22.93
N ASP A 318 -10.74 1.72 23.04
CA ASP A 318 -9.87 2.23 21.98
C ASP A 318 -8.78 1.21 21.62
N PHE A 319 -8.17 0.60 22.63
CA PHE A 319 -7.16 -0.45 22.46
C PHE A 319 -7.75 -1.70 21.79
N THR A 320 -8.86 -2.23 22.31
CA THR A 320 -9.51 -3.41 21.74
C THR A 320 -10.01 -3.12 20.32
N GLY A 321 -10.61 -1.96 20.13
CA GLY A 321 -11.09 -1.50 18.83
C GLY A 321 -9.98 -1.41 17.78
N PHE A 322 -8.81 -0.92 18.16
CA PHE A 322 -7.65 -0.87 17.28
C PHE A 322 -7.30 -2.26 16.74
N PHE A 323 -7.13 -3.25 17.60
CA PHE A 323 -6.79 -4.61 17.16
C PHE A 323 -7.92 -5.25 16.34
N LEU A 324 -9.18 -5.02 16.68
CA LEU A 324 -10.30 -5.52 15.88
C LEU A 324 -10.29 -4.95 14.46
N VAL A 325 -10.14 -3.64 14.30
CA VAL A 325 -10.06 -3.01 12.97
C VAL A 325 -8.83 -3.51 12.19
N MET A 326 -7.68 -3.72 12.87
CA MET A 326 -6.47 -4.26 12.24
C MET A 326 -6.66 -5.71 11.75
N ILE A 327 -7.48 -6.52 12.40
CA ILE A 327 -7.85 -7.87 11.95
C ILE A 327 -8.86 -7.81 10.79
N ILE A 328 -9.85 -6.96 10.89
CA ILE A 328 -10.94 -6.86 9.92
C ILE A 328 -10.44 -6.39 8.55
N ASN A 329 -9.55 -5.42 8.52
CA ASN A 329 -9.06 -4.81 7.28
C ASN A 329 -8.43 -5.82 6.30
N PRO A 330 -7.46 -6.66 6.69
CA PRO A 330 -6.90 -7.68 5.80
C PRO A 330 -7.93 -8.75 5.38
N ILE A 331 -8.88 -9.09 6.24
CA ILE A 331 -9.96 -10.05 5.89
C ILE A 331 -10.78 -9.50 4.73
N VAL A 332 -11.28 -8.26 4.86
CA VAL A 332 -12.06 -7.60 3.79
C VAL A 332 -11.23 -7.46 2.52
N THR A 333 -9.97 -7.06 2.64
CA THR A 333 -9.07 -6.88 1.48
C THR A 333 -8.86 -8.18 0.71
N VAL A 334 -8.61 -9.28 1.41
CA VAL A 334 -8.38 -10.59 0.77
C VAL A 334 -9.65 -11.08 0.08
N VAL A 335 -10.80 -11.01 0.76
CA VAL A 335 -12.08 -11.45 0.21
C VAL A 335 -12.53 -10.59 -0.98
N ALA A 336 -12.31 -9.27 -0.90
CA ALA A 336 -12.60 -8.36 -2.01
C ALA A 336 -11.72 -8.63 -3.23
N ASN A 337 -10.42 -8.83 -3.03
CA ASN A 337 -9.50 -9.16 -4.11
C ASN A 337 -9.89 -10.47 -4.81
N GLU A 338 -10.28 -11.50 -4.06
CA GLU A 338 -10.75 -12.76 -4.65
C GLU A 338 -12.04 -12.57 -5.43
N TYR A 339 -13.02 -11.85 -4.86
CA TYR A 339 -14.28 -11.54 -5.51
C TYR A 339 -14.09 -10.86 -6.86
N PHE A 340 -13.26 -9.81 -6.90
CA PHE A 340 -12.96 -9.09 -8.14
C PHE A 340 -12.17 -9.97 -9.12
N ASN A 341 -11.14 -10.67 -8.67
CA ASN A 341 -10.32 -11.53 -9.54
C ASN A 341 -11.12 -12.65 -10.22
N LYS A 342 -12.14 -13.22 -9.55
CA LYS A 342 -13.00 -14.26 -10.12
C LYS A 342 -13.97 -13.75 -11.17
N ARG A 343 -14.39 -12.48 -11.08
CA ARG A 343 -15.38 -11.88 -11.98
C ARG A 343 -14.81 -11.14 -13.18
N LEU A 344 -13.53 -10.81 -13.13
CA LEU A 344 -12.89 -10.01 -14.15
C LEU A 344 -12.28 -10.87 -15.26
N PRO A 345 -12.54 -10.56 -16.55
CA PRO A 345 -11.80 -11.15 -17.67
C PRO A 345 -10.30 -10.91 -17.50
N SER A 346 -9.49 -11.93 -17.81
CA SER A 346 -8.04 -11.88 -17.60
C SER A 346 -7.35 -10.70 -18.30
N ARG A 347 -7.87 -10.31 -19.49
CA ARG A 347 -7.31 -9.24 -20.32
C ARG A 347 -7.42 -7.85 -19.70
N ILE A 348 -8.54 -7.53 -19.01
CA ILE A 348 -8.78 -6.22 -18.40
C ILE A 348 -8.48 -6.18 -16.92
N ARG A 349 -8.16 -7.32 -16.28
CA ARG A 349 -8.03 -7.47 -14.83
C ARG A 349 -7.03 -6.50 -14.21
N ALA A 350 -5.83 -6.39 -14.79
CA ALA A 350 -4.78 -5.50 -14.26
C ALA A 350 -5.21 -4.03 -14.27
N SER A 351 -5.79 -3.57 -15.40
CA SER A 351 -6.28 -2.19 -15.53
C SER A 351 -7.46 -1.90 -14.59
N PHE A 352 -8.31 -2.90 -14.36
CA PHE A 352 -9.44 -2.78 -13.45
C PHE A 352 -8.99 -2.69 -11.98
N LEU A 353 -8.01 -3.50 -11.56
CA LEU A 353 -7.45 -3.44 -10.21
C LEU A 353 -6.72 -2.12 -9.96
N SER A 354 -6.04 -1.56 -10.98
CA SER A 354 -5.45 -0.21 -10.88
C SER A 354 -6.55 0.86 -10.70
N LEU A 355 -7.67 0.77 -11.42
CA LEU A 355 -8.81 1.66 -11.23
C LEU A 355 -9.38 1.59 -9.80
N ILE A 356 -9.51 0.39 -9.22
CA ILE A 356 -9.90 0.23 -7.81
C ILE A 356 -8.90 0.95 -6.90
N GLY A 357 -7.59 0.79 -7.13
CA GLY A 357 -6.53 1.47 -6.37
C GLY A 357 -6.66 3.00 -6.42
N LEU A 358 -6.91 3.56 -7.62
CA LEU A 358 -7.16 5.00 -7.78
C LEU A 358 -8.42 5.46 -7.02
N CYS A 359 -9.54 4.72 -7.12
CA CYS A 359 -10.76 5.03 -6.38
C CYS A 359 -10.51 4.97 -4.85
N MET A 360 -9.76 3.97 -4.37
CA MET A 360 -9.37 3.88 -2.96
C MET A 360 -8.53 5.08 -2.53
N SER A 361 -7.49 5.42 -3.26
CA SER A 361 -6.62 6.56 -2.95
C SER A 361 -7.40 7.86 -2.91
N LEU A 362 -8.35 8.06 -3.84
CA LEU A 362 -9.21 9.25 -3.87
C LEU A 362 -10.12 9.33 -2.64
N THR A 363 -10.82 8.24 -2.31
CA THR A 363 -11.70 8.22 -1.14
C THR A 363 -10.92 8.38 0.16
N ILE A 364 -9.71 7.82 0.26
CA ILE A 364 -8.83 7.99 1.41
C ILE A 364 -8.35 9.46 1.52
N ALA A 365 -7.95 10.09 0.40
CA ALA A 365 -7.56 11.51 0.40
C ALA A 365 -8.70 12.41 0.90
N VAL A 366 -9.92 12.22 0.38
CA VAL A 366 -11.11 12.95 0.82
C VAL A 366 -11.35 12.74 2.32
N MET A 367 -11.17 11.52 2.82
CA MET A 367 -11.33 11.23 4.25
C MET A 367 -10.28 11.91 5.11
N TYR A 368 -9.03 11.99 4.68
CA TYR A 368 -8.01 12.73 5.43
C TYR A 368 -8.33 14.22 5.51
N PHE A 369 -8.80 14.84 4.42
CA PHE A 369 -9.25 16.23 4.45
C PHE A 369 -10.48 16.42 5.34
N LEU A 370 -11.43 15.47 5.33
CA LEU A 370 -12.59 15.51 6.23
C LEU A 370 -12.17 15.38 7.70
N TYR A 371 -11.27 14.42 8.02
CA TYR A 371 -10.70 14.27 9.36
C TYR A 371 -10.01 15.56 9.82
N SER A 372 -9.19 16.13 8.93
CA SER A 372 -8.50 17.40 9.16
C SER A 372 -9.50 18.50 9.52
N TYR A 373 -10.54 18.68 8.71
CA TYR A 373 -11.57 19.69 8.95
C TYR A 373 -12.30 19.46 10.29
N LEU A 374 -12.71 18.23 10.58
CA LEU A 374 -13.42 17.92 11.82
C LEU A 374 -12.51 18.07 13.06
N ALA A 375 -11.22 17.79 12.94
CA ALA A 375 -10.26 17.91 14.03
C ALA A 375 -10.03 19.34 14.53
N GLN A 376 -10.47 20.37 13.76
CA GLN A 376 -10.48 21.77 14.23
C GLN A 376 -11.55 22.01 15.31
N TYR A 377 -12.63 21.23 15.31
CA TYR A 377 -13.79 21.44 16.16
C TYR A 377 -14.03 20.32 17.18
N LEU A 378 -13.47 19.14 16.92
CA LEU A 378 -13.72 17.92 17.69
C LEU A 378 -12.42 17.30 18.17
N ALA A 379 -12.42 16.72 19.36
CA ALA A 379 -11.32 15.89 19.83
C ALA A 379 -11.15 14.63 18.94
N ILE A 380 -9.93 14.11 18.84
CA ILE A 380 -9.56 13.01 17.93
C ILE A 380 -10.48 11.80 18.08
N TYR A 381 -10.80 11.38 19.32
CA TYR A 381 -11.69 10.25 19.57
C TYR A 381 -13.11 10.45 18.98
N LYS A 382 -13.64 11.70 19.00
CA LYS A 382 -14.94 12.04 18.39
C LYS A 382 -14.87 12.03 16.86
N VAL A 383 -13.77 12.50 16.29
CA VAL A 383 -13.54 12.43 14.83
C VAL A 383 -13.49 10.97 14.41
N MET A 384 -12.75 10.11 15.11
CA MET A 384 -12.69 8.68 14.83
C MET A 384 -14.04 7.99 14.99
N ALA A 385 -14.78 8.32 16.06
CA ALA A 385 -16.12 7.78 16.30
C ALA A 385 -17.12 8.21 15.21
N SER A 386 -17.04 9.43 14.70
CA SER A 386 -17.94 9.94 13.64
C SER A 386 -17.83 9.13 12.35
N THR A 387 -16.68 8.49 12.08
CA THR A 387 -16.50 7.63 10.90
C THR A 387 -17.27 6.31 10.99
N SER A 388 -17.85 6.00 12.15
CA SER A 388 -18.83 4.90 12.27
C SER A 388 -20.00 5.05 11.29
N LEU A 389 -20.45 6.28 11.03
CA LEU A 389 -21.49 6.58 10.04
C LEU A 389 -21.04 6.21 8.63
N ILE A 390 -19.79 6.45 8.29
CA ILE A 390 -19.23 6.10 6.98
C ILE A 390 -19.06 4.58 6.85
N ALA A 391 -18.63 3.90 7.91
CA ALA A 391 -18.60 2.45 7.94
C ALA A 391 -20.00 1.83 7.82
N ALA A 392 -21.01 2.44 8.46
CA ALA A 392 -22.42 2.05 8.30
C ALA A 392 -22.92 2.29 6.86
N CYS A 393 -22.53 3.40 6.22
CA CYS A 393 -22.79 3.63 4.78
C CYS A 393 -22.15 2.55 3.90
N ALA A 394 -20.90 2.15 4.17
CA ALA A 394 -20.25 1.05 3.45
C ALA A 394 -21.05 -0.25 3.60
N CYS A 395 -21.54 -0.57 4.82
CA CYS A 395 -22.41 -1.70 5.07
C CYS A 395 -23.71 -1.63 4.25
N ALA A 396 -24.39 -0.47 4.24
CA ALA A 396 -25.60 -0.25 3.44
C ALA A 396 -25.35 -0.44 1.94
N ILE A 397 -24.22 0.05 1.42
CA ILE A 397 -23.81 -0.14 0.02
C ILE A 397 -23.64 -1.63 -0.29
N PHE A 398 -23.02 -2.42 0.59
CA PHE A 398 -22.88 -3.87 0.40
C PHE A 398 -24.22 -4.62 0.48
N VAL A 399 -25.17 -4.17 1.31
CA VAL A 399 -26.54 -4.73 1.31
C VAL A 399 -27.21 -4.52 -0.05
N VAL A 400 -27.15 -3.30 -0.58
CA VAL A 400 -27.71 -2.98 -1.91
C VAL A 400 -27.00 -3.79 -3.01
N ALA A 401 -25.67 -3.86 -2.96
CA ALA A 401 -24.87 -4.65 -3.91
C ALA A 401 -25.27 -6.12 -3.92
N ARG A 402 -25.48 -6.73 -2.74
CA ARG A 402 -25.96 -8.10 -2.61
C ARG A 402 -27.33 -8.31 -3.26
N CYS A 403 -28.27 -7.38 -3.02
CA CYS A 403 -29.61 -7.47 -3.59
C CYS A 403 -29.59 -7.37 -5.13
N VAL A 404 -28.68 -6.58 -5.69
CA VAL A 404 -28.51 -6.46 -7.14
C VAL A 404 -27.90 -7.74 -7.72
N ASP A 405 -26.84 -8.25 -7.11
CA ASP A 405 -26.14 -9.47 -7.55
C ASP A 405 -27.08 -10.69 -7.58
N THR A 406 -27.95 -10.82 -6.57
CA THR A 406 -28.93 -11.93 -6.50
C THR A 406 -29.98 -11.84 -7.61
N LYS A 407 -30.36 -10.63 -8.04
CA LYS A 407 -31.30 -10.42 -9.15
C LYS A 407 -30.71 -10.66 -10.53
N GLU A 408 -29.39 -10.45 -10.69
CA GLU A 408 -28.71 -10.74 -11.97
C GLU A 408 -28.40 -12.23 -12.16
N GLN A 409 -28.41 -13.01 -11.06
CA GLN A 409 -28.17 -14.47 -11.07
C GLN A 409 -29.48 -15.29 -11.18
N ALA A 410 -30.63 -14.68 -10.92
CA ALA A 410 -31.96 -15.27 -11.05
C ALA A 410 -32.56 -14.98 -12.41
#